data_f44690c3ecabb60c0150956ee3b66f8a
#
_entry.id   f44690c3ecabb60c0150956ee3b66f8a
#
_cell.length_a   1.000
_cell.length_b   1.000
_cell.length_c   1.000
_cell.angle_alpha   90.00
_cell.angle_beta   90.00
_cell.angle_gamma   90.00
#
_symmetry.space_group_name_H-M   'P 1'
#
loop_
_entity.id
_entity.type
_entity.pdbx_description
1 polymer ?
#
loop_
_entity_poly.entity_id
_entity_poly.type
_entity_poly.pdbx_seq_one_letter_code
_entity_poly.pdbx_strand_id
1 'polypeptide(L)'
;ILPDVYKEEEYEFITYSDLYQAINSLDQERYDLVLFLSNTACALSPQFLNKIYNAYDAGVQAIQLHTIVENRKGIRNRFRAIREEIKNSLCRAGNTQFGLSSNLLGTNMAIDLKWLQKNMKSSKTNIERKLFRQNIYIDYLPDVIVYCQSAPACPYRKRIRKTTSYLLPSIFEGNWSFCNRIVQQL
;
A
#
# COMPACT_ATOMS: atom_id res chain seq x y z
N ILE A 1 -13.20 19.05 -8.78
CA ILE A 1 -14.65 19.06 -9.07
C ILE A 1 -15.05 17.61 -9.19
N LEU A 2 -15.83 17.11 -8.22
CA LEU A 2 -16.38 15.75 -8.24
C LEU A 2 -17.55 15.70 -9.23
N PRO A 3 -17.71 14.59 -9.97
CA PRO A 3 -18.87 14.41 -10.85
C PRO A 3 -20.18 14.48 -10.04
N ASP A 4 -21.22 15.04 -10.63
CA ASP A 4 -22.53 15.25 -9.97
C ASP A 4 -23.20 13.98 -9.43
N VAL A 5 -22.79 12.80 -9.91
CA VAL A 5 -23.26 11.47 -9.47
C VAL A 5 -22.97 11.17 -7.98
N TYR A 6 -22.00 11.86 -7.39
CA TYR A 6 -21.60 11.64 -5.99
C TYR A 6 -22.20 12.64 -5.01
N LYS A 7 -23.12 13.49 -5.43
CA LYS A 7 -23.73 14.51 -4.57
C LYS A 7 -24.85 13.99 -3.64
N GLU A 8 -25.35 12.80 -3.87
CA GLU A 8 -26.49 12.23 -3.11
C GLU A 8 -26.07 11.32 -1.93
N GLU A 9 -24.80 10.95 -1.81
CA GLU A 9 -24.31 10.18 -0.68
C GLU A 9 -23.60 11.11 0.31
N GLU A 10 -23.77 10.87 1.62
CA GLU A 10 -23.14 11.63 2.71
C GLU A 10 -21.62 11.45 2.73
N TYR A 11 -20.91 12.09 1.81
CA TYR A 11 -19.45 12.17 1.83
C TYR A 11 -19.01 13.40 2.61
N GLU A 12 -18.23 13.18 3.65
CA GLU A 12 -17.57 14.25 4.37
C GLU A 12 -16.16 14.47 3.80
N PHE A 13 -15.92 15.66 3.20
CA PHE A 13 -14.60 16.03 2.68
C PHE A 13 -13.86 16.85 3.72
N ILE A 14 -12.81 16.25 4.28
CA ILE A 14 -11.97 16.93 5.26
C ILE A 14 -10.55 17.07 4.69
N THR A 15 -9.99 18.28 4.73
CA THR A 15 -8.64 18.55 4.27
C THR A 15 -7.71 18.69 5.44
N TYR A 16 -6.64 17.90 5.46
CA TYR A 16 -5.61 17.96 6.48
C TYR A 16 -4.25 18.30 5.86
N SER A 17 -3.43 19.03 6.59
CA SER A 17 -2.05 19.34 6.19
C SER A 17 -1.09 18.18 6.46
N ASP A 18 -1.43 17.30 7.42
CA ASP A 18 -0.60 16.18 7.86
C ASP A 18 -1.42 14.89 8.00
N LEU A 19 -0.91 13.81 7.41
CA LEU A 19 -1.53 12.48 7.44
C LEU A 19 -1.74 11.95 8.86
N TYR A 20 -0.81 12.24 9.77
CA TYR A 20 -0.93 11.81 11.16
C TYR A 20 -2.13 12.46 11.86
N GLN A 21 -2.34 13.76 11.63
CA GLN A 21 -3.49 14.48 12.17
C GLN A 21 -4.80 13.95 11.58
N ALA A 22 -4.83 13.71 10.26
CA ALA A 22 -5.99 13.16 9.58
C ALA A 22 -6.42 11.82 10.18
N ILE A 23 -5.48 10.89 10.39
CA ILE A 23 -5.78 9.57 10.92
C ILE A 23 -6.27 9.65 12.37
N ASN A 24 -5.66 10.50 13.21
CA ASN A 24 -6.05 10.60 14.61
C ASN A 24 -7.37 11.35 14.83
N SER A 25 -7.86 12.11 13.86
CA SER A 25 -9.16 12.77 13.93
C SER A 25 -10.33 11.84 13.55
N LEU A 26 -10.05 10.67 12.97
CA LEU A 26 -11.09 9.71 12.61
C LEU A 26 -11.64 9.00 13.85
N ASP A 27 -12.96 8.88 13.90
CA ASP A 27 -13.64 8.18 14.97
C ASP A 27 -13.58 6.65 14.76
N GLN A 28 -13.07 5.93 15.75
CA GLN A 28 -12.93 4.48 15.74
C GLN A 28 -14.27 3.73 15.87
N GLU A 29 -15.32 4.38 16.33
CA GLU A 29 -16.65 3.79 16.41
C GLU A 29 -17.41 3.87 15.08
N ARG A 30 -17.03 4.85 14.25
CA ARG A 30 -17.66 5.10 12.95
C ARG A 30 -16.91 4.43 11.78
N TYR A 31 -15.60 4.28 11.89
CA TYR A 31 -14.75 3.78 10.79
C TYR A 31 -13.85 2.63 11.26
N ASP A 32 -13.81 1.55 10.49
CA ASP A 32 -12.97 0.39 10.77
C ASP A 32 -11.68 0.40 9.97
N LEU A 33 -11.72 0.87 8.71
CA LEU A 33 -10.63 0.79 7.76
C LEU A 33 -10.22 2.16 7.23
N VAL A 34 -8.92 2.34 7.02
CA VAL A 34 -8.35 3.46 6.24
C VAL A 34 -7.82 2.95 4.92
N LEU A 35 -8.35 3.51 3.84
CA LEU A 35 -7.91 3.21 2.49
C LEU A 35 -7.00 4.33 1.98
N PHE A 36 -5.76 3.98 1.66
CA PHE A 36 -4.78 4.88 1.05
C PHE A 36 -4.78 4.70 -0.46
N LEU A 37 -5.25 5.69 -1.18
CA LEU A 37 -5.17 5.70 -2.64
C LEU A 37 -4.03 6.58 -3.14
N SER A 38 -3.46 6.20 -4.28
CA SER A 38 -2.48 7.03 -4.97
C SER A 38 -3.16 8.30 -5.51
N ASN A 39 -2.46 9.42 -5.46
CA ASN A 39 -2.91 10.66 -6.12
C ASN A 39 -3.01 10.55 -7.66
N THR A 40 -2.51 9.47 -8.24
CA THR A 40 -2.61 9.16 -9.67
C THR A 40 -3.66 8.09 -9.98
N ALA A 41 -4.41 7.62 -8.98
CA ALA A 41 -5.52 6.70 -9.18
C ALA A 41 -6.61 7.39 -10.01
N CYS A 42 -7.05 6.73 -11.08
CA CYS A 42 -8.04 7.25 -12.02
C CYS A 42 -9.29 6.38 -12.15
N ALA A 43 -9.19 5.11 -11.82
CA ALA A 43 -10.30 4.18 -11.82
C ALA A 43 -10.08 3.04 -10.82
N LEU A 44 -11.17 2.43 -10.37
CA LEU A 44 -11.20 1.31 -9.45
C LEU A 44 -11.95 0.15 -10.11
N SER A 45 -11.57 -1.08 -9.76
CA SER A 45 -12.27 -2.27 -10.24
C SER A 45 -13.71 -2.35 -9.69
N PRO A 46 -14.63 -3.04 -10.36
CA PRO A 46 -15.98 -3.28 -9.83
C PRO A 46 -15.93 -3.97 -8.46
N GLN A 47 -16.88 -3.64 -7.60
CA GLN A 47 -17.00 -4.20 -6.24
C GLN A 47 -15.75 -4.00 -5.37
N PHE A 48 -14.95 -2.97 -5.66
CA PHE A 48 -13.70 -2.65 -5.01
C PHE A 48 -13.82 -2.63 -3.48
N LEU A 49 -14.75 -1.83 -2.94
CA LEU A 49 -14.96 -1.70 -1.50
C LEU A 49 -15.47 -3.01 -0.87
N ASN A 50 -16.41 -3.70 -1.50
CA ASN A 50 -16.95 -4.96 -1.00
C ASN A 50 -15.88 -6.04 -0.84
N LYS A 51 -14.96 -6.14 -1.80
CA LYS A 51 -13.86 -7.11 -1.74
C LYS A 51 -12.88 -6.80 -0.61
N ILE A 52 -12.56 -5.52 -0.39
CA ILE A 52 -11.70 -5.08 0.71
C ILE A 52 -12.38 -5.39 2.05
N TYR A 53 -13.67 -5.06 2.17
CA TYR A 53 -14.43 -5.29 3.38
C TYR A 53 -14.53 -6.79 3.70
N ASN A 54 -14.78 -7.64 2.71
CA ASN A 54 -14.83 -9.10 2.89
C ASN A 54 -13.49 -9.66 3.40
N ALA A 55 -12.37 -9.15 2.89
CA ALA A 55 -11.04 -9.56 3.38
C ALA A 55 -10.79 -9.09 4.82
N TYR A 56 -11.24 -7.89 5.17
CA TYR A 56 -11.14 -7.36 6.51
C TYR A 56 -12.01 -8.17 7.49
N ASP A 57 -13.25 -8.49 7.12
CA ASP A 57 -14.18 -9.30 7.90
C ASP A 57 -13.64 -10.73 8.12
N ALA A 58 -12.87 -11.25 7.17
CA ALA A 58 -12.11 -12.49 7.32
C ALA A 58 -10.90 -12.39 8.27
N GLY A 59 -10.64 -11.22 8.87
CA GLY A 59 -9.60 -10.99 9.87
C GLY A 59 -8.29 -10.40 9.34
N VAL A 60 -8.23 -9.96 8.08
CA VAL A 60 -7.01 -9.36 7.50
C VAL A 60 -6.92 -7.89 7.90
N GLN A 61 -5.92 -7.53 8.70
CA GLN A 61 -5.73 -6.16 9.21
C GLN A 61 -4.99 -5.23 8.26
N ALA A 62 -4.22 -5.77 7.33
CA ALA A 62 -3.44 -4.98 6.36
C ALA A 62 -3.51 -5.62 4.98
N ILE A 63 -3.90 -4.85 3.99
CA ILE A 63 -4.18 -5.31 2.63
C ILE A 63 -3.42 -4.43 1.65
N GLN A 64 -2.65 -5.02 0.76
CA GLN A 64 -2.07 -4.35 -0.40
C GLN A 64 -2.93 -4.64 -1.64
N LEU A 65 -3.28 -3.61 -2.38
CA LEU A 65 -4.11 -3.70 -3.58
C LEU A 65 -3.26 -3.82 -4.85
N HIS A 66 -3.83 -4.43 -5.87
CA HIS A 66 -3.19 -4.55 -7.17
C HIS A 66 -3.18 -3.19 -7.89
N THR A 67 -2.01 -2.74 -8.33
CA THR A 67 -1.84 -1.46 -9.02
C THR A 67 -1.49 -1.69 -10.48
N ILE A 68 -2.31 -1.19 -11.39
CA ILE A 68 -2.05 -1.20 -12.83
C ILE A 68 -1.72 0.21 -13.30
N VAL A 69 -0.63 0.35 -14.06
CA VAL A 69 -0.23 1.62 -14.66
C VAL A 69 -0.74 1.69 -16.09
N GLU A 70 -1.66 2.61 -16.36
CA GLU A 70 -2.28 2.77 -17.69
C GLU A 70 -1.38 3.53 -18.66
N ASN A 71 -0.72 4.59 -18.20
CA ASN A 71 0.13 5.39 -19.08
C ASN A 71 1.43 4.66 -19.42
N ARG A 72 1.44 4.04 -20.60
CA ARG A 72 2.59 3.33 -21.19
C ARG A 72 3.27 4.14 -22.30
N LYS A 73 2.96 5.42 -22.45
CA LYS A 73 3.58 6.29 -23.47
C LYS A 73 5.04 6.57 -23.13
N GLY A 74 5.93 6.30 -24.08
CA GLY A 74 7.37 6.48 -23.90
C GLY A 74 8.08 5.35 -23.13
N ILE A 75 9.36 5.19 -23.41
CA ILE A 75 10.20 4.08 -22.90
C ILE A 75 10.22 4.07 -21.36
N ARG A 76 10.38 5.22 -20.72
CA ARG A 76 10.46 5.31 -19.26
C ARG A 76 9.18 4.85 -18.57
N ASN A 77 8.00 5.20 -19.11
CA ASN A 77 6.72 4.80 -18.53
C ASN A 77 6.46 3.30 -18.77
N ARG A 78 6.87 2.75 -19.92
CA ARG A 78 6.81 1.30 -20.17
C ARG A 78 7.65 0.52 -19.16
N PHE A 79 8.88 0.92 -18.91
CA PHE A 79 9.73 0.29 -17.89
C PHE A 79 9.14 0.39 -16.48
N ARG A 80 8.52 1.51 -16.12
CA ARG A 80 7.84 1.66 -14.83
C ARG A 80 6.63 0.74 -14.72
N ALA A 81 5.83 0.62 -15.78
CA ALA A 81 4.67 -0.28 -15.80
C ALA A 81 5.10 -1.74 -15.69
N ILE A 82 6.09 -2.17 -16.48
CA ILE A 82 6.64 -3.53 -16.43
C ILE A 82 7.20 -3.84 -15.03
N ARG A 83 7.97 -2.92 -14.46
CA ARG A 83 8.52 -3.08 -13.12
C ARG A 83 7.44 -3.22 -12.04
N GLU A 84 6.34 -2.47 -12.15
CA GLU A 84 5.24 -2.58 -11.21
C GLU A 84 4.54 -3.93 -11.37
N GLU A 85 4.38 -4.43 -12.59
CA GLU A 85 3.80 -5.73 -12.87
C GLU A 85 4.66 -6.88 -12.34
N ILE A 86 5.98 -6.79 -12.51
CA ILE A 86 6.93 -7.74 -11.90
C ILE A 86 6.78 -7.77 -10.38
N LYS A 87 6.63 -6.62 -9.74
CA LYS A 87 6.41 -6.56 -8.29
C LYS A 87 5.07 -7.14 -7.87
N ASN A 88 4.00 -6.89 -8.64
CA ASN A 88 2.70 -7.48 -8.39
C ASN A 88 2.79 -9.01 -8.43
N SER A 89 3.43 -9.56 -9.48
CA SER A 89 3.49 -10.99 -9.70
C SER A 89 4.45 -11.70 -8.74
N LEU A 90 5.69 -11.21 -8.61
CA LEU A 90 6.73 -11.91 -7.83
C LEU A 90 6.72 -11.55 -6.34
N CYS A 91 6.67 -10.25 -6.02
CA CYS A 91 6.86 -9.83 -4.64
C CYS A 91 5.57 -9.82 -3.83
N ARG A 92 4.41 -9.70 -4.48
CA ARG A 92 3.11 -9.65 -3.79
C ARG A 92 2.37 -10.98 -3.95
N ALA A 93 1.93 -11.31 -5.16
CA ALA A 93 1.22 -12.56 -5.41
C ALA A 93 2.09 -13.78 -5.09
N GLY A 94 3.35 -13.79 -5.50
CA GLY A 94 4.27 -14.88 -5.19
C GLY A 94 4.44 -15.08 -3.68
N ASN A 95 4.68 -14.00 -2.92
CA ASN A 95 4.81 -14.11 -1.46
C ASN A 95 3.55 -14.69 -0.81
N THR A 96 2.36 -14.18 -1.17
CA THR A 96 1.10 -14.67 -0.57
C THR A 96 0.80 -16.11 -0.95
N GLN A 97 1.13 -16.55 -2.18
CA GLN A 97 1.01 -17.96 -2.59
C GLN A 97 1.90 -18.90 -1.76
N PHE A 98 3.06 -18.43 -1.30
CA PHE A 98 3.92 -19.18 -0.39
C PHE A 98 3.57 -19.01 1.10
N GLY A 99 2.45 -18.37 1.42
CA GLY A 99 2.06 -18.09 2.80
C GLY A 99 2.91 -17.00 3.48
N LEU A 100 3.68 -16.24 2.70
CA LEU A 100 4.48 -15.13 3.19
C LEU A 100 3.70 -13.82 3.10
N SER A 101 4.04 -12.88 3.95
CA SER A 101 3.45 -11.55 3.95
C SER A 101 3.82 -10.76 2.69
N SER A 102 2.85 -10.06 2.11
CA SER A 102 3.08 -9.16 0.99
C SER A 102 3.84 -7.89 1.41
N ASN A 103 4.33 -7.13 0.42
CA ASN A 103 4.95 -5.83 0.65
C ASN A 103 3.95 -4.70 0.57
N LEU A 104 4.08 -3.71 1.44
CA LEU A 104 3.34 -2.46 1.32
C LEU A 104 4.08 -1.43 0.48
N LEU A 105 3.36 -0.80 -0.46
CA LEU A 105 3.88 0.31 -1.25
C LEU A 105 3.80 1.67 -0.55
N GLY A 106 2.97 1.77 0.48
CA GLY A 106 2.58 3.04 1.08
C GLY A 106 1.45 3.77 0.33
N THR A 107 0.95 3.19 -0.76
CA THR A 107 -0.22 3.65 -1.52
C THR A 107 -1.01 2.45 -2.02
N ASN A 108 -2.29 2.65 -2.35
CA ASN A 108 -3.21 1.60 -2.80
C ASN A 108 -3.23 0.43 -1.80
N MET A 109 -3.48 0.75 -0.55
CA MET A 109 -3.51 -0.20 0.56
C MET A 109 -4.65 0.13 1.51
N ALA A 110 -5.18 -0.88 2.20
CA ALA A 110 -6.15 -0.73 3.27
C ALA A 110 -5.57 -1.25 4.58
N ILE A 111 -5.80 -0.54 5.67
CA ILE A 111 -5.26 -0.89 6.99
C ILE A 111 -6.32 -0.61 8.05
N ASP A 112 -6.39 -1.48 9.05
CA ASP A 112 -7.22 -1.31 10.24
C ASP A 112 -6.95 0.03 10.93
N LEU A 113 -8.02 0.82 11.16
CA LEU A 113 -7.91 2.16 11.73
C LEU A 113 -7.41 2.12 13.17
N LYS A 114 -7.92 1.20 13.99
CA LYS A 114 -7.54 1.10 15.41
C LYS A 114 -6.07 0.76 15.56
N TRP A 115 -5.59 -0.18 14.74
CA TRP A 115 -4.18 -0.52 14.68
C TRP A 115 -3.33 0.66 14.23
N LEU A 116 -3.77 1.37 13.20
CA LEU A 116 -3.03 2.48 12.60
C LEU A 116 -2.87 3.65 13.58
N GLN A 117 -3.93 4.07 14.25
CA GLN A 117 -3.91 5.13 15.27
C GLN A 117 -2.98 4.78 16.45
N LYS A 118 -3.04 3.52 16.92
CA LYS A 118 -2.18 3.05 18.01
C LYS A 118 -0.70 3.05 17.64
N ASN A 119 -0.39 2.74 16.39
CA ASN A 119 1.00 2.50 15.96
C ASN A 119 1.63 3.67 15.20
N MET A 120 0.86 4.55 14.59
CA MET A 120 1.40 5.69 13.86
C MET A 120 1.73 6.82 14.83
N LYS A 121 3.01 7.17 14.93
CA LYS A 121 3.50 8.27 15.80
C LYS A 121 3.80 9.56 15.04
N SER A 122 3.89 9.50 13.73
CA SER A 122 4.14 10.62 12.83
C SER A 122 3.91 10.18 11.39
N SER A 123 3.73 11.13 10.47
CA SER A 123 3.60 10.87 9.03
C SER A 123 4.82 10.18 8.39
N LYS A 124 5.97 10.17 9.09
CA LYS A 124 7.19 9.48 8.65
C LYS A 124 7.29 8.04 9.19
N THR A 125 6.29 7.57 9.92
CA THR A 125 6.30 6.20 10.49
C THR A 125 6.33 5.17 9.37
N ASN A 126 7.24 4.21 9.45
CA ASN A 126 7.27 3.08 8.53
C ASN A 126 6.26 2.03 8.99
N ILE A 127 5.08 2.05 8.39
CA ILE A 127 3.94 1.18 8.71
C ILE A 127 4.30 -0.29 8.43
N GLU A 128 4.85 -0.61 7.27
CA GLU A 128 5.25 -1.96 6.89
C GLU A 128 6.18 -2.61 7.94
N ARG A 129 7.21 -1.88 8.36
CA ARG A 129 8.15 -2.37 9.37
C ARG A 129 7.47 -2.65 10.72
N LYS A 130 6.46 -1.87 11.08
CA LYS A 130 5.71 -2.08 12.33
C LYS A 130 4.81 -3.30 12.26
N LEU A 131 4.12 -3.51 11.13
CA LEU A 131 3.32 -4.70 10.89
C LEU A 131 4.18 -5.96 11.00
N PHE A 132 5.34 -5.99 10.33
CA PHE A 132 6.27 -7.12 10.42
C PHE A 132 6.80 -7.38 11.84
N ARG A 133 7.11 -6.33 12.60
CA ARG A 133 7.56 -6.49 13.99
C ARG A 133 6.51 -7.05 14.93
N GLN A 134 5.25 -6.86 14.60
CA GLN A 134 4.10 -7.37 15.36
C GLN A 134 3.56 -8.68 14.79
N ASN A 135 4.25 -9.27 13.80
CA ASN A 135 3.84 -10.48 13.09
C ASN A 135 2.44 -10.37 12.47
N ILE A 136 2.04 -9.17 12.04
CA ILE A 136 0.78 -8.95 11.34
C ILE A 136 0.99 -9.28 9.87
N TYR A 137 0.16 -10.19 9.36
CA TYR A 137 0.17 -10.60 7.98
C TYR A 137 -0.38 -9.48 7.09
N ILE A 138 0.33 -9.21 5.99
CA ILE A 138 -0.11 -8.29 4.94
C ILE A 138 -0.58 -9.13 3.77
N ASP A 139 -1.86 -9.10 3.49
CA ASP A 139 -2.44 -9.81 2.36
C ASP A 139 -2.34 -8.99 1.07
N TYR A 140 -2.45 -9.67 -0.07
CA TYR A 140 -2.47 -9.06 -1.39
C TYR A 140 -3.70 -9.52 -2.15
N LEU A 141 -4.54 -8.56 -2.55
CA LEU A 141 -5.75 -8.83 -3.32
C LEU A 141 -5.49 -8.55 -4.81
N PRO A 142 -5.20 -9.59 -5.63
CA PRO A 142 -4.94 -9.43 -7.06
C PRO A 142 -6.18 -8.95 -7.83
N ASP A 143 -7.38 -9.31 -7.35
CA ASP A 143 -8.66 -8.99 -7.97
C ASP A 143 -9.21 -7.60 -7.63
N VAL A 144 -8.54 -6.87 -6.73
CA VAL A 144 -8.88 -5.51 -6.33
C VAL A 144 -7.92 -4.54 -6.99
N ILE A 145 -8.28 -4.07 -8.17
CA ILE A 145 -7.40 -3.30 -9.05
C ILE A 145 -7.61 -1.80 -8.88
N VAL A 146 -6.51 -1.09 -8.71
CA VAL A 146 -6.43 0.37 -8.77
C VAL A 146 -5.68 0.75 -10.04
N TYR A 147 -6.39 1.38 -10.96
CA TYR A 147 -5.80 1.91 -12.19
C TYR A 147 -5.18 3.27 -11.91
N CYS A 148 -3.91 3.43 -12.25
CA CYS A 148 -3.14 4.64 -12.04
C CYS A 148 -2.62 5.19 -13.36
N GLN A 149 -2.74 6.50 -13.58
CA GLN A 149 -2.20 7.14 -14.79
C GLN A 149 -0.68 7.07 -14.86
N SER A 150 0.01 7.10 -13.72
CA SER A 150 1.46 6.94 -13.66
C SER A 150 1.84 6.01 -12.52
N ALA A 151 2.95 5.29 -12.68
CA ALA A 151 3.50 4.53 -11.58
C ALA A 151 3.78 5.46 -10.38
N PRO A 152 3.42 5.04 -9.16
CA PRO A 152 3.72 5.83 -7.98
C PRO A 152 5.21 6.19 -7.98
N ALA A 153 5.50 7.47 -7.74
CA ALA A 153 6.85 7.97 -7.73
C ALA A 153 7.62 7.29 -6.59
N CYS A 154 8.31 6.21 -6.93
CA CYS A 154 9.27 5.63 -6.00
C CYS A 154 10.47 6.59 -5.95
N PRO A 155 10.78 7.23 -4.84
CA PRO A 155 11.96 8.07 -4.72
C PRO A 155 13.22 7.20 -4.70
N TYR A 156 13.50 6.56 -5.83
CA TYR A 156 14.55 5.58 -6.02
C TYR A 156 15.94 6.09 -5.58
N ARG A 157 16.27 7.35 -5.89
CA ARG A 157 17.56 7.94 -5.50
C ARG A 157 17.75 8.13 -3.97
N LYS A 158 16.68 8.40 -3.23
CA LYS A 158 16.78 8.53 -1.75
C LYS A 158 16.76 7.17 -1.05
N ARG A 159 16.15 6.14 -1.64
CA ARG A 159 16.10 4.79 -1.04
C ARG A 159 17.43 4.04 -1.16
N ILE A 160 18.16 4.12 -2.28
CA ILE A 160 19.45 3.44 -2.40
C ILE A 160 20.43 3.90 -1.31
N ARG A 161 20.53 5.22 -1.06
CA ARG A 161 21.39 5.73 0.03
C ARG A 161 20.97 5.29 1.43
N LYS A 162 19.67 5.04 1.68
CA LYS A 162 19.19 4.54 2.96
C LYS A 162 19.29 3.01 3.07
N THR A 163 19.14 2.28 1.97
CA THR A 163 19.18 0.82 1.97
C THR A 163 20.58 0.28 2.23
N THR A 164 21.63 0.94 1.70
CA THR A 164 23.02 0.55 2.00
C THR A 164 23.41 0.73 3.46
N SER A 165 22.85 1.72 4.16
CA SER A 165 23.11 1.89 5.60
C SER A 165 22.35 0.91 6.50
N TYR A 166 21.33 0.20 5.99
CA TYR A 166 20.53 -0.78 6.74
C TYR A 166 20.84 -2.25 6.37
N LEU A 167 21.57 -2.49 5.29
CA LEU A 167 21.88 -3.86 4.82
C LEU A 167 22.90 -4.56 5.72
N LEU A 168 23.87 -3.84 6.25
CA LEU A 168 24.92 -4.43 7.10
C LEU A 168 24.44 -4.98 8.44
N PRO A 169 23.58 -4.29 9.23
CA PRO A 169 23.10 -4.84 10.50
C PRO A 169 22.08 -5.98 10.33
N SER A 170 21.29 -6.00 9.27
CA SER A 170 20.19 -6.96 9.11
C SER A 170 20.60 -8.32 8.55
N ILE A 171 21.80 -8.45 8.02
CA ILE A 171 22.39 -9.74 7.63
C ILE A 171 22.70 -10.57 8.88
N PHE A 172 23.05 -9.93 10.00
CA PHE A 172 23.36 -10.60 11.25
C PHE A 172 22.13 -10.93 12.12
N GLU A 173 20.96 -10.32 11.88
CA GLU A 173 19.76 -10.55 12.69
C GLU A 173 18.85 -11.70 12.19
N GLY A 174 19.27 -12.48 11.19
CA GLY A 174 18.57 -13.70 10.77
C GLY A 174 17.14 -13.53 10.23
N ASN A 175 16.74 -12.35 9.87
CA ASN A 175 15.37 -12.05 9.48
C ASN A 175 15.15 -12.32 7.98
N TRP A 176 14.30 -13.29 7.68
CA TRP A 176 13.95 -13.83 6.37
C TRP A 176 13.15 -12.84 5.48
N SER A 177 13.69 -11.69 5.20
CA SER A 177 13.17 -10.81 4.15
C SER A 177 13.98 -10.93 2.84
N PHE A 178 14.49 -12.13 2.53
CA PHE A 178 15.42 -12.37 1.43
C PHE A 178 14.85 -12.01 0.06
N CYS A 179 13.61 -12.38 -0.23
CA CYS A 179 12.97 -12.03 -1.51
C CYS A 179 12.72 -10.53 -1.67
N ASN A 180 12.44 -9.81 -0.58
CA ASN A 180 12.28 -8.36 -0.61
C ASN A 180 13.57 -7.61 -0.95
N ARG A 181 14.73 -8.22 -0.76
CA ARG A 181 16.03 -7.57 -0.98
C ARG A 181 16.52 -7.75 -2.41
N ILE A 182 16.33 -8.91 -3.03
CA ILE A 182 16.82 -9.20 -4.38
C ILE A 182 16.09 -8.34 -5.43
N VAL A 183 14.80 -8.17 -5.31
CA VAL A 183 14.00 -7.38 -6.27
C VAL A 183 14.11 -5.87 -6.05
N GLN A 184 14.62 -5.43 -4.91
CA GLN A 184 14.93 -4.01 -4.68
C GLN A 184 16.28 -3.60 -5.30
N GLN A 185 17.12 -4.56 -5.69
CA GLN A 185 18.42 -4.32 -6.32
C GLN A 185 18.38 -4.42 -7.86
N LEU A 186 17.34 -4.99 -8.46
CA LEU A 186 17.05 -4.99 -9.90
C LEU A 186 16.10 -3.84 -10.27
#